data_d239ee76a8057efa58c528d95b6f950e
#
_entry.id   d239ee76a8057efa58c528d95b6f950e
#
_cell.length_a   1.000
_cell.length_b   1.000
_cell.length_c   1.000
_cell.angle_alpha   90.00
_cell.angle_beta   90.00
_cell.angle_gamma   90.00
#
_symmetry.space_group_name_H-M   'P 1'
#
loop_
_entity.id
_entity.type
_entity.pdbx_description
1 polymer ?
#
loop_
_entity_poly.entity_id
_entity_poly.type
_entity_poly.pdbx_seq_one_letter_code
_entity_poly.pdbx_strand_id
1 'polypeptide(L)'
;NRLMDALNNHGVIAKMLVRDKETDRITGVGLKQSFMRQWGFLWERWVVFWHLHLSKNHLFEIDIANCGTDITRMREFKEADIIHLHWINQGFLSLKTIRKILDSGKPVVWTMHDIWPATGICHYTRGCKQFKTRCHNCQLLPGKGGKADLASMIWDAKRRMLKDRNIHFVTCSRWLEGEADRKSTRLNSSHCQ
;
A
#
# COMPACT_ATOMS: atom_id res chain seq x y z
N ASN A 1 -1.29 -15.55 7.01
CA ASN A 1 -1.70 -16.96 7.16
C ASN A 1 -2.77 -17.14 8.24
N ARG A 2 -2.56 -16.70 9.54
CA ARG A 2 -3.51 -16.94 10.65
C ARG A 2 -4.94 -16.46 10.36
N LEU A 3 -5.10 -15.24 9.81
CA LEU A 3 -6.42 -14.71 9.46
C LEU A 3 -7.10 -15.57 8.37
N MET A 4 -6.36 -15.94 7.34
CA MET A 4 -6.85 -16.79 6.28
C MET A 4 -7.29 -18.17 6.81
N ASP A 5 -6.49 -18.79 7.66
CA ASP A 5 -6.80 -20.06 8.29
C ASP A 5 -8.07 -19.94 9.17
N ALA A 6 -8.19 -18.85 9.95
CA ALA A 6 -9.38 -18.59 10.76
C ALA A 6 -10.64 -18.40 9.89
N LEU A 7 -10.56 -17.63 8.81
CA LEU A 7 -11.69 -17.43 7.90
C LEU A 7 -12.14 -18.75 7.27
N ASN A 8 -11.20 -19.56 6.76
CA ASN A 8 -11.53 -20.86 6.18
C ASN A 8 -12.15 -21.83 7.21
N ASN A 9 -11.67 -21.81 8.45
CA ASN A 9 -12.23 -22.63 9.53
C ASN A 9 -13.65 -22.20 9.92
N HIS A 10 -14.06 -20.98 9.60
CA HIS A 10 -15.41 -20.46 9.84
C HIS A 10 -16.28 -20.42 8.57
N GLY A 11 -15.94 -21.20 7.56
CA GLY A 11 -16.74 -21.37 6.34
C GLY A 11 -16.60 -20.24 5.29
N VAL A 12 -15.67 -19.30 5.48
CA VAL A 12 -15.36 -18.28 4.48
C VAL A 12 -14.25 -18.79 3.56
N ILE A 13 -14.48 -18.84 2.26
CA ILE A 13 -13.46 -19.23 1.29
C ILE A 13 -12.43 -18.10 1.15
N ALA A 14 -11.31 -18.21 1.84
CA ALA A 14 -10.24 -17.23 1.78
C ALA A 14 -9.03 -17.77 1.02
N LYS A 15 -8.53 -16.99 0.06
CA LYS A 15 -7.31 -17.25 -0.71
C LYS A 15 -6.32 -16.09 -0.51
N MET A 16 -5.05 -16.38 -0.36
CA MET A 16 -4.01 -15.37 -0.24
C MET A 16 -3.24 -15.23 -1.55
N LEU A 17 -3.30 -14.06 -2.17
CA LEU A 17 -2.47 -13.72 -3.31
C LEU A 17 -1.17 -13.08 -2.81
N VAL A 18 -0.04 -13.66 -3.15
CA VAL A 18 1.29 -13.18 -2.72
C VAL A 18 2.17 -12.90 -3.93
N ARG A 19 3.06 -11.92 -3.80
CA ARG A 19 4.04 -11.62 -4.84
C ARG A 19 4.98 -12.79 -5.08
N ASP A 20 5.56 -13.31 -4.01
CA ASP A 20 6.50 -14.42 -4.04
C ASP A 20 5.97 -15.53 -3.12
N LYS A 21 5.67 -16.69 -3.72
CA LYS A 21 5.13 -17.83 -2.97
C LYS A 21 6.29 -18.66 -2.43
N GLU A 22 6.45 -18.68 -1.11
CA GLU A 22 7.49 -19.43 -0.40
C GLU A 22 6.96 -20.74 0.25
N THR A 23 5.64 -20.98 0.17
CA THR A 23 4.99 -22.12 0.81
C THR A 23 4.16 -22.92 -0.17
N ASP A 24 4.07 -24.25 0.00
CA ASP A 24 3.26 -25.15 -0.85
C ASP A 24 1.77 -25.17 -0.49
N ARG A 25 1.31 -24.27 0.38
CA ARG A 25 -0.12 -24.20 0.76
C ARG A 25 -1.00 -23.97 -0.45
N ILE A 26 -2.06 -24.77 -0.59
CA ILE A 26 -3.03 -24.72 -1.71
C ILE A 26 -3.80 -23.38 -1.71
N THR A 27 -4.03 -22.81 -0.53
CA THR A 27 -4.72 -21.51 -0.36
C THR A 27 -3.86 -20.31 -0.74
N GLY A 28 -2.55 -20.49 -0.90
CA GLY A 28 -1.61 -19.45 -1.33
C GLY A 28 -1.46 -19.48 -2.87
N VAL A 29 -1.83 -18.38 -3.51
CA VAL A 29 -1.64 -18.16 -4.95
C VAL A 29 -0.48 -17.22 -5.17
N GLY A 30 0.62 -17.72 -5.72
CA GLY A 30 1.77 -16.91 -6.11
C GLY A 30 1.55 -16.26 -7.47
N LEU A 31 1.99 -15.03 -7.63
CA LEU A 31 2.10 -14.43 -8.95
C LEU A 31 3.13 -15.23 -9.77
N LYS A 32 2.81 -15.50 -11.03
CA LYS A 32 3.80 -16.12 -11.94
C LYS A 32 5.08 -15.29 -11.94
N GLN A 33 6.20 -15.95 -11.75
CA GLN A 33 7.50 -15.30 -11.86
C GLN A 33 7.65 -14.76 -13.29
N SER A 34 7.82 -13.45 -13.42
CA SER A 34 8.02 -12.79 -14.69
C SER A 34 9.23 -11.86 -14.57
N PHE A 35 10.06 -11.88 -15.58
CA PHE A 35 11.18 -10.94 -15.75
C PHE A 35 10.72 -9.48 -15.60
N MET A 36 9.55 -9.13 -16.17
CA MET A 36 8.97 -7.80 -16.06
C MET A 36 8.64 -7.40 -14.61
N ARG A 37 8.32 -8.34 -13.73
CA ARG A 37 8.03 -8.07 -12.33
C ARG A 37 9.30 -7.70 -11.54
N GLN A 38 10.40 -8.40 -11.80
CA GLN A 38 11.70 -8.06 -11.20
C GLN A 38 12.19 -6.69 -11.70
N TRP A 39 12.03 -6.43 -13.00
CA TRP A 39 12.31 -5.12 -13.58
C TRP A 39 11.44 -4.02 -12.98
N GLY A 40 10.17 -4.25 -12.70
CA GLY A 40 9.31 -3.28 -12.05
C GLY A 40 9.83 -2.86 -10.68
N PHE A 41 10.23 -3.82 -9.85
CA PHE A 41 10.84 -3.52 -8.55
C PHE A 41 12.16 -2.75 -8.67
N LEU A 42 13.06 -3.20 -9.56
CA LEU A 42 14.33 -2.51 -9.79
C LEU A 42 14.13 -1.10 -10.35
N TRP A 43 13.16 -0.93 -11.25
CA TRP A 43 12.78 0.38 -11.79
C TRP A 43 12.28 1.31 -10.68
N GLU A 44 11.41 0.84 -9.81
CA GLU A 44 10.93 1.64 -8.68
C GLU A 44 12.09 2.07 -7.79
N ARG A 45 12.96 1.13 -7.41
CA ARG A 45 14.16 1.45 -6.60
C ARG A 45 15.09 2.41 -7.31
N TRP A 46 15.25 2.29 -8.63
CA TRP A 46 16.05 3.22 -9.41
C TRP A 46 15.44 4.62 -9.45
N VAL A 47 14.14 4.75 -9.65
CA VAL A 47 13.44 6.05 -9.60
C VAL A 47 13.61 6.71 -8.23
N VAL A 48 13.40 5.94 -7.15
CA VAL A 48 13.62 6.44 -5.78
C VAL A 48 15.08 6.87 -5.59
N PHE A 49 16.06 6.05 -6.02
CA PHE A 49 17.49 6.34 -5.92
C PHE A 49 17.87 7.64 -6.66
N TRP A 50 17.29 7.86 -7.84
CA TRP A 50 17.45 9.11 -8.57
C TRP A 50 16.94 10.33 -7.78
N HIS A 51 15.74 10.23 -7.19
CA HIS A 51 15.18 11.30 -6.37
C HIS A 51 15.92 11.50 -5.03
N LEU A 52 16.69 10.52 -4.60
CA LEU A 52 17.59 10.61 -3.45
C LEU A 52 18.98 11.14 -3.84
N HIS A 53 19.13 11.73 -5.03
CA HIS A 53 20.40 12.21 -5.58
C HIS A 53 21.50 11.13 -5.55
N LEU A 54 21.14 9.91 -5.98
CA LEU A 54 22.00 8.72 -6.03
C LEU A 54 22.51 8.27 -4.65
N SER A 55 21.82 8.67 -3.58
CA SER A 55 22.11 8.21 -2.22
C SER A 55 21.35 6.91 -1.91
N LYS A 56 22.01 5.99 -1.20
CA LYS A 56 21.37 4.78 -0.66
C LYS A 56 20.62 5.04 0.65
N ASN A 57 20.81 6.23 1.25
CA ASN A 57 20.10 6.59 2.46
C ASN A 57 18.59 6.64 2.18
N HIS A 58 17.80 6.04 3.06
CA HIS A 58 16.33 5.98 2.96
C HIS A 58 15.76 5.23 1.75
N LEU A 59 16.59 4.56 0.92
CA LEU A 59 16.17 3.89 -0.31
C LEU A 59 15.03 2.85 -0.08
N PHE A 60 15.05 2.17 1.07
CA PHE A 60 14.04 1.18 1.45
C PHE A 60 13.00 1.69 2.46
N GLU A 61 13.14 2.94 2.91
CA GLU A 61 12.18 3.60 3.79
C GLU A 61 11.09 4.33 3.01
N ILE A 62 11.31 4.47 1.70
CA ILE A 62 10.44 5.17 0.76
C ILE A 62 9.85 4.17 -0.23
N ASP A 63 8.55 4.31 -0.49
CA ASP A 63 7.85 3.56 -1.52
C ASP A 63 6.88 4.48 -2.25
N ILE A 64 6.94 4.46 -3.58
CA ILE A 64 6.14 5.33 -4.45
C ILE A 64 5.06 4.54 -5.22
N ALA A 65 5.11 3.22 -5.17
CA ALA A 65 4.19 2.31 -5.83
C ALA A 65 3.90 2.68 -7.30
N ASN A 66 4.95 3.10 -8.04
CA ASN A 66 4.83 3.47 -9.45
C ASN A 66 4.79 2.24 -10.36
N CYS A 67 5.22 1.08 -9.86
CA CYS A 67 5.23 -0.20 -10.55
C CYS A 67 4.51 -1.27 -9.74
N GLY A 68 4.00 -2.29 -10.42
CA GLY A 68 3.33 -3.42 -9.78
C GLY A 68 2.54 -4.25 -10.78
N THR A 69 2.03 -5.37 -10.31
CA THR A 69 1.25 -6.32 -11.11
C THR A 69 -0.22 -5.92 -11.13
N ASP A 70 -0.85 -5.97 -12.30
CA ASP A 70 -2.30 -5.79 -12.43
C ASP A 70 -3.02 -7.10 -12.09
N ILE A 71 -3.44 -7.24 -10.85
CA ILE A 71 -4.14 -8.42 -10.34
C ILE A 71 -5.62 -8.45 -10.72
N THR A 72 -6.18 -7.34 -11.22
CA THR A 72 -7.63 -7.25 -11.51
C THR A 72 -8.08 -8.16 -12.66
N ARG A 73 -7.13 -8.68 -13.45
CA ARG A 73 -7.40 -9.65 -14.52
C ARG A 73 -7.35 -11.10 -14.05
N MET A 74 -6.84 -11.35 -12.84
CA MET A 74 -6.71 -12.70 -12.30
C MET A 74 -8.07 -13.29 -11.94
N ARG A 75 -8.18 -14.61 -12.01
CA ARG A 75 -9.38 -15.35 -11.66
C ARG A 75 -9.77 -15.13 -10.22
N GLU A 76 -8.80 -15.20 -9.31
CA GLU A 76 -8.98 -15.00 -7.87
C GLU A 76 -9.57 -13.63 -7.55
N PHE A 77 -9.12 -12.57 -8.23
CA PHE A 77 -9.70 -11.24 -8.08
C PHE A 77 -11.13 -11.17 -8.60
N LYS A 78 -11.40 -11.78 -9.75
CA LYS A 78 -12.74 -11.76 -10.37
C LYS A 78 -13.78 -12.49 -9.53
N GLU A 79 -13.39 -13.63 -8.95
CA GLU A 79 -14.25 -14.49 -8.13
C GLU A 79 -14.42 -13.97 -6.69
N ALA A 80 -13.54 -13.10 -6.20
CA ALA A 80 -13.61 -12.60 -4.83
C ALA A 80 -14.80 -11.64 -4.64
N ASP A 81 -15.52 -11.80 -3.55
CA ASP A 81 -16.57 -10.86 -3.09
C ASP A 81 -15.98 -9.66 -2.35
N ILE A 82 -14.89 -9.88 -1.60
CA ILE A 82 -14.19 -8.87 -0.80
C ILE A 82 -12.70 -8.94 -1.11
N ILE A 83 -12.07 -7.78 -1.21
CA ILE A 83 -10.62 -7.67 -1.40
C ILE A 83 -9.99 -7.18 -0.09
N HIS A 84 -9.08 -7.98 0.47
CA HIS A 84 -8.35 -7.61 1.67
C HIS A 84 -6.88 -7.32 1.35
N LEU A 85 -6.47 -6.08 1.51
CA LEU A 85 -5.11 -5.62 1.24
C LEU A 85 -4.25 -5.68 2.51
N HIS A 86 -3.06 -6.28 2.38
CA HIS A 86 -2.00 -6.32 3.39
C HIS A 86 -0.70 -5.95 2.71
N TRP A 87 0.05 -5.06 3.25
CA TRP A 87 1.41 -4.65 2.82
C TRP A 87 1.72 -4.92 1.32
N ILE A 88 1.18 -4.09 0.47
CA ILE A 88 1.12 -4.27 -1.00
C ILE A 88 2.29 -3.59 -1.74
N ASN A 89 3.27 -3.14 -1.02
CA ASN A 89 4.39 -2.32 -1.45
C ASN A 89 5.50 -3.13 -2.18
N GLN A 90 6.61 -2.47 -2.46
CA GLN A 90 7.82 -3.05 -3.07
C GLN A 90 7.55 -3.74 -4.43
N GLY A 91 6.85 -3.05 -5.33
CA GLY A 91 6.58 -3.55 -6.67
C GLY A 91 5.51 -4.64 -6.74
N PHE A 92 4.75 -4.89 -5.66
CA PHE A 92 3.62 -5.80 -5.72
C PHE A 92 2.44 -5.16 -6.44
N LEU A 93 1.88 -4.07 -5.88
CA LEU A 93 0.80 -3.32 -6.52
C LEU A 93 1.23 -1.87 -6.77
N SER A 94 0.91 -1.36 -7.96
CA SER A 94 1.07 0.06 -8.26
C SER A 94 -0.14 0.87 -7.80
N LEU A 95 0.01 2.20 -7.62
CA LEU A 95 -1.12 3.10 -7.38
C LEU A 95 -2.20 2.97 -8.47
N LYS A 96 -1.78 2.71 -9.71
CA LYS A 96 -2.71 2.45 -10.82
C LYS A 96 -3.52 1.17 -10.60
N THR A 97 -2.89 0.11 -10.10
CA THR A 97 -3.58 -1.15 -9.80
C THR A 97 -4.50 -0.99 -8.60
N ILE A 98 -4.04 -0.32 -7.53
CA ILE A 98 -4.88 -0.03 -6.35
C ILE A 98 -6.12 0.74 -6.77
N ARG A 99 -5.97 1.76 -7.62
CA ARG A 99 -7.10 2.51 -8.18
C ARG A 99 -8.07 1.59 -8.91
N LYS A 100 -7.60 0.68 -9.78
CA LYS A 100 -8.47 -0.28 -10.48
C LYS A 100 -9.21 -1.21 -9.53
N ILE A 101 -8.56 -1.63 -8.43
CA ILE A 101 -9.20 -2.42 -7.38
C ILE A 101 -10.34 -1.63 -6.76
N LEU A 102 -10.12 -0.37 -6.40
CA LEU A 102 -11.14 0.50 -5.82
C LEU A 102 -12.26 0.85 -6.82
N ASP A 103 -11.92 0.98 -8.11
CA ASP A 103 -12.88 1.24 -9.19
C ASP A 103 -13.73 0.01 -9.54
N SER A 104 -13.38 -1.19 -9.08
CA SER A 104 -14.12 -2.42 -9.38
C SER A 104 -15.49 -2.53 -8.69
N GLY A 105 -15.77 -1.66 -7.72
CA GLY A 105 -16.98 -1.69 -6.92
C GLY A 105 -16.99 -2.76 -5.82
N LYS A 106 -15.98 -3.63 -5.74
CA LYS A 106 -15.86 -4.64 -4.68
C LYS A 106 -15.53 -3.96 -3.34
N PRO A 107 -16.10 -4.41 -2.20
CA PRO A 107 -15.68 -3.96 -0.89
C PRO A 107 -14.19 -4.20 -0.67
N VAL A 108 -13.49 -3.20 -0.16
CA VAL A 108 -12.04 -3.28 0.11
C VAL A 108 -11.79 -3.07 1.60
N VAL A 109 -11.10 -4.03 2.20
CA VAL A 109 -10.52 -3.90 3.54
C VAL A 109 -9.02 -3.70 3.38
N TRP A 110 -8.42 -2.73 4.08
CA TRP A 110 -6.99 -2.50 4.05
C TRP A 110 -6.39 -2.52 5.45
N THR A 111 -5.72 -3.62 5.78
CA THR A 111 -4.99 -3.71 7.04
C THR A 111 -3.66 -2.97 6.92
N MET A 112 -3.55 -1.90 7.69
CA MET A 112 -2.35 -1.08 7.78
C MET A 112 -1.35 -1.74 8.74
N HIS A 113 -0.21 -2.15 8.21
CA HIS A 113 0.94 -2.63 8.99
C HIS A 113 1.93 -1.51 9.31
N ASP A 114 1.82 -0.42 8.57
CA ASP A 114 2.56 0.83 8.72
C ASP A 114 1.70 2.01 8.30
N ILE A 115 2.22 3.22 8.34
CA ILE A 115 1.46 4.44 8.03
C ILE A 115 1.51 4.82 6.54
N TRP A 116 2.10 4.03 5.67
CA TRP A 116 2.28 4.36 4.26
C TRP A 116 0.98 4.74 3.52
N PRO A 117 -0.19 4.09 3.77
CA PRO A 117 -1.43 4.50 3.10
C PRO A 117 -1.83 5.96 3.37
N ALA A 118 -1.47 6.50 4.54
CA ALA A 118 -1.80 7.86 4.96
C ALA A 118 -0.72 8.90 4.62
N THR A 119 0.52 8.48 4.35
CA THR A 119 1.65 9.37 4.04
C THR A 119 1.83 9.56 2.53
N GLY A 120 2.78 10.39 2.11
CA GLY A 120 3.21 10.46 0.71
C GLY A 120 3.99 9.21 0.33
N ILE A 121 5.17 9.06 0.88
CA ILE A 121 6.13 8.05 0.44
C ILE A 121 6.71 7.19 1.56
N CYS A 122 6.61 7.59 2.83
CA CYS A 122 7.30 6.94 3.95
C CYS A 122 6.43 5.89 4.65
N HIS A 123 7.07 4.82 5.11
CA HIS A 123 6.46 3.79 5.95
C HIS A 123 6.38 4.20 7.41
N TYR A 124 7.30 5.07 7.87
CA TYR A 124 7.35 5.60 9.25
C TYR A 124 7.56 7.11 9.22
N THR A 125 6.77 7.83 10.01
CA THR A 125 6.76 9.30 10.00
C THR A 125 7.99 9.92 10.66
N ARG A 126 8.67 9.21 11.55
CA ARG A 126 9.79 9.72 12.35
C ARG A 126 9.47 11.06 13.05
N GLY A 127 8.22 11.18 13.54
CA GLY A 127 7.72 12.39 14.18
C GLY A 127 7.22 13.48 13.22
N CYS A 128 7.34 13.29 11.91
CA CYS A 128 6.75 14.19 10.92
C CYS A 128 5.23 14.17 11.01
N LYS A 129 4.59 15.35 11.04
CA LYS A 129 3.14 15.49 11.14
C LYS A 129 2.50 16.06 9.85
N GLN A 130 3.29 16.34 8.83
CA GLN A 130 2.82 17.01 7.61
C GLN A 130 1.77 16.19 6.84
N PHE A 131 1.87 14.84 6.87
CA PHE A 131 0.90 13.96 6.22
C PHE A 131 -0.54 14.20 6.68
N LYS A 132 -0.75 14.79 7.87
CA LYS A 132 -2.07 15.11 8.43
C LYS A 132 -2.80 16.22 7.66
N THR A 133 -2.06 17.05 6.96
CA THR A 133 -2.61 18.11 6.08
C THR A 133 -2.24 17.85 4.63
N ARG A 134 -0.97 17.92 4.30
CA ARG A 134 -0.40 17.57 3.00
C ARG A 134 1.10 17.33 3.16
N CYS A 135 1.62 16.21 2.64
CA CYS A 135 3.06 15.98 2.60
C CYS A 135 3.74 17.01 1.69
N HIS A 136 4.82 17.61 2.18
CA HIS A 136 5.72 18.50 1.45
C HIS A 136 7.01 18.69 2.26
N ASN A 137 8.05 19.30 1.69
CA ASN A 137 9.33 19.53 2.36
C ASN A 137 9.80 18.28 3.12
N CYS A 138 9.80 17.14 2.42
CA CYS A 138 10.00 15.83 3.04
C CYS A 138 11.44 15.67 3.53
N GLN A 139 11.60 15.44 4.82
CA GLN A 139 12.91 15.27 5.47
C GLN A 139 13.70 14.04 4.99
N LEU A 140 13.02 13.07 4.34
CA LEU A 140 13.68 11.89 3.75
C LEU A 140 14.25 12.17 2.35
N LEU A 141 13.92 13.32 1.76
CA LEU A 141 14.42 13.74 0.46
C LEU A 141 15.61 14.70 0.62
N PRO A 142 16.56 14.73 -0.32
CA PRO A 142 17.68 15.64 -0.32
C PRO A 142 17.23 17.10 -0.20
N GLY A 143 17.98 17.91 0.55
CA GLY A 143 17.64 19.32 0.77
C GLY A 143 16.32 19.55 1.52
N LYS A 144 15.82 18.52 2.23
CA LYS A 144 14.51 18.52 2.90
C LYS A 144 13.32 18.68 1.94
N GLY A 145 13.47 18.24 0.70
CA GLY A 145 12.44 18.30 -0.33
C GLY A 145 12.02 19.73 -0.71
N GLY A 146 10.77 19.92 -1.07
CA GLY A 146 10.19 21.20 -1.46
C GLY A 146 8.66 21.18 -1.39
N LYS A 147 8.02 22.30 -1.73
CA LYS A 147 6.55 22.41 -1.72
C LYS A 147 5.86 21.47 -2.71
N ALA A 148 6.54 21.11 -3.79
CA ALA A 148 6.08 20.21 -4.84
C ALA A 148 7.09 19.06 -5.06
N ASP A 149 7.52 18.43 -3.97
CA ASP A 149 8.44 17.31 -3.98
C ASP A 149 7.75 15.97 -4.29
N LEU A 150 8.52 14.90 -4.41
CA LEU A 150 8.01 13.56 -4.65
C LEU A 150 6.97 13.12 -3.61
N ALA A 151 7.18 13.49 -2.33
CA ALA A 151 6.24 13.13 -1.27
C ALA A 151 4.89 13.82 -1.45
N SER A 152 4.87 15.08 -1.87
CA SER A 152 3.64 15.83 -2.13
C SER A 152 2.88 15.28 -3.34
N MET A 153 3.61 14.92 -4.40
CA MET A 153 2.99 14.38 -5.62
C MET A 153 2.30 13.02 -5.35
N ILE A 154 2.97 12.13 -4.63
CA ILE A 154 2.43 10.81 -4.28
C ILE A 154 1.29 10.94 -3.27
N TRP A 155 1.41 11.85 -2.29
CA TRP A 155 0.34 12.13 -1.33
C TRP A 155 -0.93 12.62 -2.04
N ASP A 156 -0.81 13.58 -2.94
CA ASP A 156 -1.92 14.11 -3.73
C ASP A 156 -2.54 13.00 -4.61
N ALA A 157 -1.73 12.13 -5.19
CA ALA A 157 -2.21 10.99 -5.99
C ALA A 157 -2.99 9.99 -5.14
N LYS A 158 -2.47 9.60 -3.95
CA LYS A 158 -3.16 8.73 -3.01
C LYS A 158 -4.47 9.37 -2.52
N ARG A 159 -4.44 10.65 -2.18
CA ARG A 159 -5.62 11.37 -1.72
C ARG A 159 -6.74 11.36 -2.76
N ARG A 160 -6.41 11.64 -4.02
CA ARG A 160 -7.38 11.56 -5.12
C ARG A 160 -7.89 10.14 -5.34
N MET A 161 -7.03 9.16 -5.19
CA MET A 161 -7.37 7.74 -5.37
C MET A 161 -8.32 7.23 -4.28
N LEU A 162 -8.11 7.64 -3.02
CA LEU A 162 -8.87 7.17 -1.85
C LEU A 162 -10.14 7.98 -1.59
N LYS A 163 -10.28 9.16 -2.20
CA LYS A 163 -11.42 10.04 -1.97
C LYS A 163 -12.72 9.37 -2.43
N ASP A 164 -13.74 9.40 -1.56
CA ASP A 164 -15.11 8.94 -1.83
C ASP A 164 -15.19 7.45 -2.24
N ARG A 165 -14.25 6.62 -1.72
CA ARG A 165 -14.20 5.18 -1.99
C ARG A 165 -14.74 4.37 -0.82
N ASN A 166 -15.39 3.25 -1.13
CA ASN A 166 -15.82 2.27 -0.12
C ASN A 166 -14.63 1.39 0.28
N ILE A 167 -13.87 1.87 1.26
CA ILE A 167 -12.70 1.19 1.79
C ILE A 167 -12.71 1.25 3.31
N HIS A 168 -12.47 0.11 3.96
CA HIS A 168 -12.35 -0.02 5.40
C HIS A 168 -10.88 -0.16 5.78
N PHE A 169 -10.36 0.78 6.55
CA PHE A 169 -9.01 0.68 7.10
C PHE A 169 -9.04 -0.01 8.46
N VAL A 170 -8.15 -0.98 8.64
CA VAL A 170 -7.92 -1.69 9.89
C VAL A 170 -6.48 -1.45 10.31
N THR A 171 -6.23 -1.16 11.57
CA THR A 171 -4.87 -0.95 12.09
C THR A 171 -4.43 -2.10 12.98
N CYS A 172 -3.16 -2.47 12.93
CA CYS A 172 -2.58 -3.53 13.76
C CYS A 172 -2.34 -3.11 15.21
N SER A 173 -2.48 -1.83 15.54
CA SER A 173 -2.24 -1.31 16.88
C SER A 173 -3.01 -0.01 17.15
N ARG A 174 -3.32 0.23 18.43
CA ARG A 174 -3.93 1.50 18.88
C ARG A 174 -3.05 2.73 18.61
N TRP A 175 -1.74 2.54 18.62
CA TRP A 175 -0.81 3.62 18.26
C TRP A 175 -0.98 4.02 16.78
N LEU A 176 -1.01 3.04 15.88
CA LEU A 176 -1.18 3.28 14.45
C LEU A 176 -2.55 3.87 14.14
N GLU A 177 -3.59 3.41 14.84
CA GLU A 177 -4.94 3.99 14.80
C GLU A 177 -4.90 5.47 15.17
N GLY A 178 -4.33 5.81 16.34
CA GLY A 178 -4.23 7.21 16.80
C GLY A 178 -3.40 8.11 15.87
N GLU A 179 -2.43 7.57 15.13
CA GLU A 179 -1.70 8.31 14.12
C GLU A 179 -2.50 8.48 12.82
N ALA A 180 -3.27 7.45 12.40
CA ALA A 180 -4.05 7.45 11.17
C ALA A 180 -5.43 8.11 11.31
N ASP A 181 -6.08 8.03 12.49
CA ASP A 181 -7.48 8.41 12.73
C ASP A 181 -7.72 9.90 12.95
N ARG A 182 -6.70 10.74 12.92
CA ARG A 182 -6.97 12.17 13.08
C ARG A 182 -7.73 12.68 11.87
N LYS A 183 -8.84 13.40 12.13
CA LYS A 183 -9.85 13.99 11.21
C LYS A 183 -9.33 14.60 9.89
N SER A 184 -8.03 14.78 9.77
CA SER A 184 -7.35 15.31 8.59
C SER A 184 -7.09 14.29 7.47
N THR A 185 -7.02 13.01 7.79
CA THR A 185 -6.72 11.99 6.76
C THR A 185 -7.96 11.51 6.01
N ARG A 186 -9.18 11.71 6.57
CA ARG A 186 -10.46 11.21 6.01
C ARG A 186 -10.37 9.75 5.52
N LEU A 187 -9.58 8.95 6.20
CA LEU A 187 -9.65 7.52 6.07
C LEU A 187 -10.85 7.11 6.93
N ASN A 188 -11.91 6.57 6.33
CA ASN A 188 -13.02 5.98 7.08
C ASN A 188 -12.45 4.76 7.82
N SER A 189 -12.01 4.93 9.07
CA SER A 189 -11.60 3.83 9.92
C SER A 189 -12.81 3.33 10.69
N SER A 190 -13.21 2.11 10.43
CA SER A 190 -14.12 1.37 11.31
C SER A 190 -13.26 0.63 12.34
N HIS A 191 -13.65 0.80 13.62
CA HIS A 191 -12.97 0.18 14.74
C HIS A 191 -13.13 -1.35 14.71
N CYS A 192 -12.00 -2.08 14.77
CA CYS A 192 -12.01 -3.43 15.31
C CYS A 192 -11.90 -3.33 16.85
N GLN A 193 -12.98 -3.67 17.55
CA GLN A 193 -12.96 -4.00 18.98
C GLN A 193 -12.37 -5.40 19.16
#